data_e51369fb206fd042d048b4b267d36cbf
#
_entry.id   e51369fb206fd042d048b4b267d36cbf
#
_cell.length_a   1.000
_cell.length_b   1.000
_cell.length_c   1.000
_cell.angle_alpha   90.00
_cell.angle_beta   90.00
_cell.angle_gamma   90.00
#
_symmetry.space_group_name_H-M   'P 1'
#
loop_
_entity.id
_entity.type
_entity.pdbx_description
1 polymer ?
#
loop_
_entity_poly.entity_id
_entity_poly.type
_entity_poly.pdbx_seq_one_letter_code
_entity_poly.pdbx_strand_id
1 'polypeptide(L)'
;MLLGGIGLAKLTGVWATTTNRNPARYNSGSFAGQYNPADIRGSYTFTDVARLFGIDEQVLLSAFALPADTDTSQYRTRDLEARYAYLDQEIGNESVQVFVALYKQLPVVLDDTVLPEQAVDLIRGANPDLTQEQRDWLQAHEVDVSSVSPPAETVSSTHAAGEIQINGKTTFQNLLDAGLSRQQIESVLGQAMPATNQTVKDFCLAENLPFSDVKNALMVLLSP
;
A
#
# COMPACT_ATOMS: atom_id res chain seq x y z
N MET A 1 -36.90 21.06 17.94
CA MET A 1 -35.80 21.99 18.21
C MET A 1 -34.52 21.20 18.56
N LEU A 2 -33.87 20.59 17.60
CA LEU A 2 -32.69 19.71 17.83
C LEU A 2 -31.47 20.12 16.96
N LEU A 3 -31.52 21.25 16.28
CA LEU A 3 -30.44 21.73 15.41
C LEU A 3 -29.54 22.81 16.02
N GLY A 4 -29.87 23.33 17.23
CA GLY A 4 -29.09 24.38 17.89
C GLY A 4 -27.87 23.90 18.70
N GLY A 5 -27.84 22.63 19.11
CA GLY A 5 -26.81 22.09 19.99
C GLY A 5 -25.48 21.79 19.31
N ILE A 6 -25.50 21.39 18.04
CA ILE A 6 -24.30 21.00 17.28
C ILE A 6 -23.45 22.22 16.89
N GLY A 7 -24.11 23.35 16.63
CA GLY A 7 -23.42 24.61 16.27
C GLY A 7 -22.67 25.22 17.44
N LEU A 8 -23.20 25.15 18.65
CA LEU A 8 -22.57 25.73 19.86
C LEU A 8 -21.38 24.90 20.34
N ALA A 9 -21.43 23.56 20.18
CA ALA A 9 -20.34 22.66 20.56
C ALA A 9 -19.08 22.87 19.71
N LYS A 10 -19.23 23.25 18.43
CA LYS A 10 -18.10 23.62 17.55
C LYS A 10 -17.44 24.94 17.93
N LEU A 11 -18.23 25.90 18.45
CA LEU A 11 -17.72 27.22 18.86
C LEU A 11 -16.99 27.20 20.20
N THR A 12 -17.26 26.22 21.06
CA THR A 12 -16.63 26.09 22.37
C THR A 12 -15.42 25.16 22.41
N GLY A 13 -15.00 24.60 21.25
CA GLY A 13 -13.84 23.69 21.19
C GLY A 13 -14.06 22.34 21.90
N VAL A 14 -15.30 22.04 22.35
CA VAL A 14 -15.62 20.80 23.08
C VAL A 14 -15.68 19.56 22.16
N TRP A 15 -15.76 19.76 20.84
CA TRP A 15 -15.67 18.67 19.86
C TRP A 15 -14.28 18.69 19.22
N ALA A 16 -13.28 18.24 19.96
CA ALA A 16 -12.05 17.77 19.37
C ALA A 16 -12.34 16.39 18.74
N THR A 17 -12.54 16.34 17.43
CA THR A 17 -12.42 15.08 16.68
C THR A 17 -10.94 14.71 16.63
N THR A 18 -10.40 14.29 17.76
CA THR A 18 -9.08 13.69 17.82
C THR A 18 -9.25 12.31 17.20
N THR A 19 -8.87 12.16 15.94
CA THR A 19 -8.71 10.84 15.35
C THR A 19 -7.61 10.16 16.15
N ASN A 20 -8.00 9.32 17.11
CA ASN A 20 -7.05 8.57 17.91
C ASN A 20 -6.36 7.56 16.97
N ARG A 21 -5.13 7.88 16.59
CA ARG A 21 -4.28 7.02 15.74
C ARG A 21 -3.56 5.93 16.55
N ASN A 22 -4.12 5.51 17.67
CA ASN A 22 -3.56 4.41 18.43
C ASN A 22 -4.32 3.13 18.09
N PRO A 23 -3.60 2.02 17.81
CA PRO A 23 -4.22 0.71 17.65
C PRO A 23 -4.93 0.28 18.94
N ALA A 24 -5.89 -0.62 18.83
CA ALA A 24 -6.47 -1.30 19.98
C ALA A 24 -5.37 -2.01 20.78
N ARG A 25 -5.61 -2.22 22.06
CA ARG A 25 -4.71 -2.98 22.92
C ARG A 25 -5.29 -4.35 23.21
N TYR A 26 -4.43 -5.34 23.41
CA TYR A 26 -4.87 -6.62 23.94
C TYR A 26 -5.47 -6.43 25.34
N ASN A 27 -6.67 -6.98 25.55
CA ASN A 27 -7.43 -6.79 26.79
C ASN A 27 -7.10 -7.85 27.84
N SER A 28 -6.44 -8.96 27.47
CA SER A 28 -6.19 -10.11 28.35
C SER A 28 -4.97 -10.92 27.88
N GLY A 29 -4.54 -11.87 28.71
CA GLY A 29 -3.41 -12.75 28.42
C GLY A 29 -2.05 -12.10 28.62
N SER A 30 -1.00 -12.76 28.16
CA SER A 30 0.41 -12.35 28.32
C SER A 30 0.73 -11.01 27.62
N PHE A 31 -0.10 -10.60 26.67
CA PHE A 31 0.08 -9.39 25.86
C PHE A 31 -0.83 -8.23 26.31
N ALA A 32 -1.57 -8.39 27.43
CA ALA A 32 -2.48 -7.36 27.92
C ALA A 32 -1.79 -5.99 28.04
N GLY A 33 -2.44 -4.97 27.50
CA GLY A 33 -1.93 -3.59 27.46
C GLY A 33 -0.99 -3.26 26.30
N GLN A 34 -0.46 -4.25 25.56
CA GLN A 34 0.32 -4.01 24.35
C GLN A 34 -0.61 -3.67 23.17
N TYR A 35 -0.13 -2.87 22.22
CA TYR A 35 -0.86 -2.58 20.99
C TYR A 35 -1.01 -3.82 20.12
N ASN A 36 -2.17 -3.98 19.51
CA ASN A 36 -2.45 -5.06 18.57
C ASN A 36 -2.04 -4.64 17.15
N PRO A 37 -1.06 -5.30 16.53
CA PRO A 37 -0.65 -4.99 15.16
C PRO A 37 -1.78 -5.11 14.13
N ALA A 38 -2.75 -6.01 14.34
CA ALA A 38 -3.89 -6.19 13.44
C ALA A 38 -4.80 -4.95 13.33
N ASP A 39 -4.67 -3.97 14.25
CA ASP A 39 -5.39 -2.68 14.16
C ASP A 39 -4.53 -1.55 13.54
N ILE A 40 -3.36 -1.86 12.98
CA ILE A 40 -2.62 -0.92 12.14
C ILE A 40 -3.47 -0.66 10.89
N ARG A 41 -3.70 0.61 10.57
CA ARG A 41 -4.54 1.03 9.44
C ARG A 41 -3.69 1.64 8.35
N GLY A 42 -4.14 1.53 7.10
CA GLY A 42 -3.45 2.09 5.94
C GLY A 42 -3.16 3.60 6.00
N SER A 43 -3.77 4.33 6.94
CA SER A 43 -3.51 5.75 7.20
C SER A 43 -2.35 6.03 8.17
N TYR A 44 -1.81 4.99 8.84
CA TYR A 44 -0.67 5.15 9.74
C TYR A 44 0.60 5.40 8.94
N THR A 45 1.42 6.33 9.39
CA THR A 45 2.75 6.55 8.83
C THR A 45 3.75 5.55 9.40
N PHE A 46 4.88 5.38 8.73
CA PHE A 46 5.97 4.53 9.25
C PHE A 46 6.49 5.06 10.60
N THR A 47 6.54 6.39 10.78
CA THR A 47 6.82 7.02 12.09
C THR A 47 5.78 6.63 13.14
N ASP A 48 4.48 6.58 12.79
CA ASP A 48 3.45 6.13 13.73
C ASP A 48 3.67 4.68 14.16
N VAL A 49 3.94 3.78 13.20
CA VAL A 49 4.22 2.36 13.48
C VAL A 49 5.47 2.21 14.34
N ALA A 50 6.57 2.87 13.97
CA ALA A 50 7.84 2.87 14.71
C ALA A 50 7.63 3.26 16.19
N ARG A 51 6.98 4.40 16.41
CA ARG A 51 6.69 4.94 17.74
C ARG A 51 5.77 4.04 18.57
N LEU A 52 4.71 3.51 17.96
CA LEU A 52 3.68 2.73 18.67
C LEU A 52 4.18 1.35 19.08
N PHE A 53 5.02 0.72 18.24
CA PHE A 53 5.50 -0.63 18.47
C PHE A 53 6.97 -0.68 18.93
N GLY A 54 7.63 0.48 19.07
CA GLY A 54 9.03 0.54 19.50
C GLY A 54 9.96 -0.18 18.52
N ILE A 55 9.80 0.09 17.22
CA ILE A 55 10.64 -0.40 16.14
C ILE A 55 11.40 0.80 15.58
N ASP A 56 12.67 0.62 15.25
CA ASP A 56 13.45 1.67 14.59
C ASP A 56 12.91 1.92 13.18
N GLU A 57 12.81 3.18 12.77
CA GLU A 57 12.29 3.55 11.45
C GLU A 57 13.15 2.95 10.33
N GLN A 58 14.47 2.86 10.52
CA GLN A 58 15.38 2.25 9.54
C GLN A 58 15.14 0.75 9.38
N VAL A 59 14.71 0.07 10.45
CA VAL A 59 14.29 -1.34 10.38
C VAL A 59 13.03 -1.48 9.52
N LEU A 60 12.06 -0.58 9.70
CA LEU A 60 10.86 -0.57 8.87
C LEU A 60 11.18 -0.26 7.40
N LEU A 61 12.03 0.72 7.14
CA LEU A 61 12.46 1.05 5.78
C LEU A 61 13.18 -0.15 5.13
N SER A 62 14.08 -0.79 5.86
CA SER A 62 14.82 -1.96 5.37
C SER A 62 13.89 -3.15 5.13
N ALA A 63 12.94 -3.41 6.03
CA ALA A 63 11.96 -4.50 5.91
C ALA A 63 11.16 -4.41 4.61
N PHE A 64 10.80 -3.19 4.23
CA PHE A 64 10.00 -2.95 3.01
C PHE A 64 10.85 -2.38 1.86
N ALA A 65 12.15 -2.65 1.83
CA ALA A 65 13.08 -2.23 0.78
C ALA A 65 12.83 -0.78 0.30
N LEU A 66 12.58 0.12 1.25
CA LEU A 66 12.42 1.55 1.01
C LEU A 66 13.76 2.25 1.06
N PRO A 67 13.98 3.32 0.28
CA PRO A 67 15.18 4.15 0.39
C PRO A 67 15.38 4.65 1.81
N ALA A 68 16.62 4.68 2.28
CA ALA A 68 16.96 5.11 3.64
C ALA A 68 16.64 6.59 3.95
N ASP A 69 16.48 7.40 2.90
CA ASP A 69 16.09 8.82 2.95
C ASP A 69 14.59 9.06 2.80
N THR A 70 13.77 7.99 2.79
CA THR A 70 12.31 8.11 2.74
C THR A 70 11.79 8.85 3.98
N ASP A 71 10.96 9.88 3.77
CA ASP A 71 10.30 10.59 4.87
C ASP A 71 9.21 9.71 5.51
N THR A 72 9.60 9.00 6.57
CA THR A 72 8.74 8.08 7.33
C THR A 72 7.52 8.77 7.95
N SER A 73 7.58 10.09 8.16
CA SER A 73 6.47 10.87 8.72
C SER A 73 5.35 11.12 7.73
N GLN A 74 5.62 11.00 6.44
CA GLN A 74 4.66 11.15 5.35
C GLN A 74 4.30 9.81 4.70
N TYR A 75 5.24 8.85 4.68
CA TYR A 75 5.04 7.54 4.05
C TYR A 75 4.08 6.67 4.89
N ARG A 76 2.97 6.28 4.31
CA ARG A 76 1.89 5.52 4.97
C ARG A 76 1.98 4.03 4.63
N THR A 77 1.46 3.18 5.50
CA THR A 77 1.44 1.73 5.28
C THR A 77 0.74 1.34 3.98
N ARG A 78 -0.34 2.04 3.59
CA ARG A 78 -1.03 1.82 2.31
C ARG A 78 -0.22 2.25 1.06
N ASP A 79 0.79 3.10 1.23
CA ASP A 79 1.58 3.58 0.09
C ASP A 79 2.48 2.46 -0.48
N LEU A 80 2.69 1.39 0.29
CA LEU A 80 3.33 0.15 -0.17
C LEU A 80 2.57 -0.51 -1.32
N GLU A 81 1.23 -0.48 -1.32
CA GLU A 81 0.40 -1.04 -2.38
C GLU A 81 0.72 -0.39 -3.74
N ALA A 82 0.92 0.94 -3.74
CA ALA A 82 1.31 1.65 -4.95
C ALA A 82 2.75 1.35 -5.37
N ARG A 83 3.65 1.22 -4.39
CA ARG A 83 5.06 0.91 -4.65
C ARG A 83 5.26 -0.48 -5.26
N TYR A 84 4.49 -1.46 -4.78
CA TYR A 84 4.60 -2.86 -5.18
C TYR A 84 3.48 -3.30 -6.13
N ALA A 85 2.78 -2.35 -6.77
CA ALA A 85 1.67 -2.63 -7.70
C ALA A 85 2.07 -3.47 -8.94
N TYR A 86 3.37 -3.66 -9.17
CA TYR A 86 3.92 -4.48 -10.25
C TYR A 86 4.00 -5.98 -9.89
N LEU A 87 3.88 -6.34 -8.61
CA LEU A 87 3.84 -7.72 -8.17
C LEU A 87 2.45 -8.33 -8.38
N ASP A 88 2.41 -9.64 -8.57
CA ASP A 88 1.14 -10.39 -8.62
C ASP A 88 0.48 -10.48 -7.23
N GLN A 89 1.31 -10.47 -6.17
CA GLN A 89 0.87 -10.45 -4.77
C GLN A 89 0.87 -9.01 -4.24
N GLU A 90 -0.05 -8.72 -3.32
CA GLU A 90 -0.17 -7.42 -2.70
C GLU A 90 0.76 -7.29 -1.47
N ILE A 91 1.65 -6.31 -1.51
CA ILE A 91 2.40 -5.85 -0.34
C ILE A 91 1.81 -4.52 0.10
N GLY A 92 1.19 -4.49 1.27
CA GLY A 92 0.44 -3.34 1.75
C GLY A 92 0.36 -3.26 3.27
N ASN A 93 -0.76 -2.75 3.73
CA ASN A 93 -1.02 -2.56 5.16
C ASN A 93 -0.97 -3.89 5.95
N GLU A 94 -1.49 -4.98 5.40
CA GLU A 94 -1.51 -6.30 6.04
C GLU A 94 -0.09 -6.86 6.19
N SER A 95 0.77 -6.64 5.19
CA SER A 95 2.20 -6.99 5.27
C SER A 95 2.89 -6.27 6.45
N VAL A 96 2.56 -5.00 6.71
CA VAL A 96 3.08 -4.27 7.87
C VAL A 96 2.56 -4.86 9.17
N GLN A 97 1.29 -5.23 9.25
CA GLN A 97 0.69 -5.86 10.43
C GLN A 97 1.40 -7.17 10.78
N VAL A 98 1.58 -8.06 9.79
CA VAL A 98 2.25 -9.35 9.97
C VAL A 98 3.72 -9.16 10.32
N PHE A 99 4.45 -8.27 9.63
CA PHE A 99 5.83 -7.95 9.96
C PHE A 99 5.98 -7.51 11.42
N VAL A 100 5.20 -6.51 11.84
CA VAL A 100 5.26 -5.98 13.22
C VAL A 100 4.94 -7.08 14.23
N ALA A 101 3.93 -7.91 13.98
CA ALA A 101 3.54 -8.97 14.88
C ALA A 101 4.66 -10.01 15.05
N LEU A 102 5.21 -10.54 13.98
CA LEU A 102 6.29 -11.54 14.03
C LEU A 102 7.59 -10.96 14.58
N TYR A 103 7.96 -9.74 14.17
CA TYR A 103 9.16 -9.05 14.63
C TYR A 103 9.12 -8.76 16.15
N LYS A 104 7.95 -8.41 16.69
CA LYS A 104 7.74 -8.10 18.11
C LYS A 104 7.25 -9.30 18.92
N GLN A 105 7.17 -10.49 18.34
CA GLN A 105 6.68 -11.71 19.00
C GLN A 105 5.24 -11.56 19.57
N LEU A 106 4.41 -10.83 18.83
CA LEU A 106 3.00 -10.61 19.17
C LEU A 106 2.11 -11.63 18.46
N PRO A 107 0.89 -11.89 18.97
CA PRO A 107 -0.07 -12.76 18.30
C PRO A 107 -0.36 -12.26 16.87
N VAL A 108 -0.42 -13.21 15.91
CA VAL A 108 -0.69 -12.94 14.50
C VAL A 108 -1.58 -14.04 13.94
N VAL A 109 -2.45 -13.65 13.02
CA VAL A 109 -3.15 -14.59 12.13
C VAL A 109 -2.33 -14.64 10.85
N LEU A 110 -1.91 -15.81 10.44
CA LEU A 110 -1.17 -16.04 9.20
C LEU A 110 -2.19 -16.41 8.12
N ASP A 111 -2.23 -15.63 7.08
CA ASP A 111 -3.10 -15.76 5.92
C ASP A 111 -2.27 -15.74 4.61
N ASP A 112 -2.85 -15.37 3.48
CA ASP A 112 -2.19 -15.32 2.18
C ASP A 112 -1.35 -14.03 1.97
N THR A 113 -1.14 -13.23 3.03
CA THR A 113 -0.31 -12.03 2.99
C THR A 113 1.15 -12.38 2.69
N VAL A 114 1.82 -11.59 1.84
CA VAL A 114 3.23 -11.79 1.52
C VAL A 114 4.12 -10.71 2.15
N LEU A 115 5.39 -11.03 2.33
CA LEU A 115 6.41 -10.15 2.87
C LEU A 115 7.62 -10.06 1.92
N PRO A 116 8.27 -8.88 1.81
CA PRO A 116 9.60 -8.81 1.19
C PRO A 116 10.61 -9.72 1.87
N GLU A 117 11.54 -10.29 1.10
CA GLU A 117 12.65 -11.12 1.62
C GLU A 117 13.37 -10.42 2.77
N GLN A 118 13.62 -9.12 2.66
CA GLN A 118 14.27 -8.32 3.69
C GLN A 118 13.48 -8.30 5.01
N ALA A 119 12.16 -8.27 4.94
CA ALA A 119 11.30 -8.35 6.12
C ALA A 119 11.39 -9.72 6.79
N VAL A 120 11.41 -10.77 6.00
CA VAL A 120 11.54 -12.16 6.47
C VAL A 120 12.87 -12.36 7.18
N ASP A 121 13.97 -11.87 6.61
CA ASP A 121 15.31 -11.96 7.22
C ASP A 121 15.39 -11.19 8.55
N LEU A 122 14.79 -10.00 8.60
CA LEU A 122 14.73 -9.22 9.84
C LEU A 122 13.90 -9.92 10.92
N ILE A 123 12.78 -10.55 10.55
CA ILE A 123 11.97 -11.35 11.49
C ILE A 123 12.79 -12.53 12.01
N ARG A 124 13.43 -13.29 11.13
CA ARG A 124 14.28 -14.45 11.52
C ARG A 124 15.40 -14.03 12.48
N GLY A 125 16.01 -12.86 12.23
CA GLY A 125 17.07 -12.32 13.08
C GLY A 125 16.60 -11.82 14.45
N ALA A 126 15.41 -11.24 14.52
CA ALA A 126 14.87 -10.63 15.73
C ALA A 126 14.06 -11.60 16.60
N ASN A 127 13.49 -12.64 16.01
CA ASN A 127 12.62 -13.60 16.69
C ASN A 127 13.20 -15.04 16.62
N PRO A 128 14.05 -15.43 17.61
CA PRO A 128 14.59 -16.78 17.65
C PRO A 128 13.56 -17.85 18.02
N ASP A 129 12.43 -17.44 18.62
CA ASP A 129 11.38 -18.33 19.13
C ASP A 129 10.26 -18.59 18.11
N LEU A 130 10.50 -18.32 16.82
CA LEU A 130 9.55 -18.65 15.75
C LEU A 130 9.15 -20.11 15.82
N THR A 131 7.83 -20.39 15.80
CA THR A 131 7.31 -21.75 15.69
C THR A 131 7.66 -22.36 14.33
N GLN A 132 7.55 -23.68 14.20
CA GLN A 132 7.76 -24.32 12.90
C GLN A 132 6.75 -23.82 11.86
N GLU A 133 5.49 -23.67 12.26
CA GLU A 133 4.43 -23.12 11.40
C GLU A 133 4.76 -21.71 10.89
N GLN A 134 5.26 -20.84 11.75
CA GLN A 134 5.68 -19.50 11.36
C GLN A 134 6.88 -19.51 10.40
N ARG A 135 7.84 -20.41 10.61
CA ARG A 135 8.99 -20.55 9.71
C ARG A 135 8.56 -21.05 8.32
N ASP A 136 7.68 -22.04 8.28
CA ASP A 136 7.16 -22.62 7.04
C ASP A 136 6.32 -21.58 6.29
N TRP A 137 5.50 -20.82 7.03
CA TRP A 137 4.71 -19.73 6.46
C TRP A 137 5.62 -18.62 5.88
N LEU A 138 6.63 -18.15 6.62
CA LEU A 138 7.58 -17.15 6.14
C LEU A 138 8.28 -17.60 4.85
N GLN A 139 8.66 -18.88 4.75
CA GLN A 139 9.29 -19.43 3.55
C GLN A 139 8.34 -19.48 2.36
N ALA A 140 7.05 -19.74 2.59
CA ALA A 140 6.05 -19.83 1.53
C ALA A 140 5.53 -18.46 1.05
N HIS A 141 5.65 -17.41 1.89
CA HIS A 141 5.09 -16.08 1.65
C HIS A 141 6.17 -14.99 1.49
N GLU A 142 7.40 -15.39 1.27
CA GLU A 142 8.53 -14.52 0.98
C GLU A 142 8.54 -14.14 -0.50
N VAL A 143 8.71 -12.84 -0.80
CA VAL A 143 8.77 -12.32 -2.17
C VAL A 143 10.04 -11.51 -2.37
N ASP A 144 10.80 -11.83 -3.41
CA ASP A 144 11.94 -11.03 -3.84
C ASP A 144 11.45 -9.74 -4.51
N VAL A 145 11.67 -8.61 -3.84
CA VAL A 145 11.35 -7.27 -4.34
C VAL A 145 12.56 -6.56 -4.95
N SER A 146 13.74 -7.20 -4.93
CA SER A 146 15.00 -6.61 -5.43
C SER A 146 15.16 -6.73 -6.94
N SER A 147 14.48 -7.67 -7.55
CA SER A 147 14.59 -7.98 -8.97
C SER A 147 13.90 -6.95 -9.89
N VAL A 148 13.11 -6.04 -9.33
CA VAL A 148 12.49 -4.95 -10.08
C VAL A 148 12.78 -3.64 -9.33
N SER A 149 13.73 -2.88 -9.85
CA SER A 149 13.95 -1.50 -9.39
C SER A 149 12.63 -0.74 -9.50
N PRO A 150 12.15 -0.08 -8.42
CA PRO A 150 11.08 0.89 -8.58
C PRO A 150 11.52 1.90 -9.63
N PRO A 151 10.61 2.42 -10.46
CA PRO A 151 10.96 3.55 -11.32
C PRO A 151 11.53 4.63 -10.42
N ALA A 152 12.79 4.98 -10.62
CA ALA A 152 13.46 6.04 -9.88
C ALA A 152 12.59 7.29 -9.98
N GLU A 153 12.19 7.86 -8.84
CA GLU A 153 11.60 9.19 -8.80
C GLU A 153 12.64 10.19 -9.34
N THR A 154 12.68 10.34 -10.65
CA THR A 154 13.38 11.43 -11.30
C THR A 154 12.40 12.59 -11.39
N VAL A 155 12.50 13.52 -10.46
CA VAL A 155 12.11 14.89 -10.70
C VAL A 155 13.02 15.40 -11.82
N SER A 156 12.58 15.30 -13.06
CA SER A 156 12.94 16.21 -14.16
C SER A 156 12.31 15.75 -15.45
N SER A 157 11.51 16.63 -15.99
CA SER A 157 11.05 16.66 -17.37
C SER A 157 12.12 16.22 -18.36
N THR A 158 11.91 15.10 -19.04
CA THR A 158 12.27 14.94 -20.45
C THR A 158 11.69 13.61 -20.95
N HIS A 159 10.91 13.67 -22.02
CA HIS A 159 10.32 12.56 -22.74
C HIS A 159 11.35 11.48 -23.10
N ALA A 160 11.14 10.26 -22.57
CA ALA A 160 11.62 9.05 -23.22
C ALA A 160 10.52 8.00 -23.07
N ALA A 161 10.07 7.43 -24.18
CA ALA A 161 9.07 6.37 -24.24
C ALA A 161 9.57 5.16 -23.44
N GLY A 162 9.01 4.96 -22.25
CA GLY A 162 9.26 3.84 -21.37
C GLY A 162 7.96 3.05 -21.21
N GLU A 163 8.08 1.74 -21.27
CA GLU A 163 7.01 0.76 -21.20
C GLU A 163 6.16 1.00 -19.93
N ILE A 164 4.95 1.53 -20.10
CA ILE A 164 4.00 1.73 -18.99
C ILE A 164 3.21 0.45 -18.78
N GLN A 165 3.25 -0.09 -17.56
CA GLN A 165 2.33 -1.14 -17.15
C GLN A 165 0.99 -0.56 -16.69
N ILE A 166 -0.09 -0.94 -17.36
CA ILE A 166 -1.44 -0.51 -17.01
C ILE A 166 -1.92 -1.33 -15.81
N ASN A 167 -2.23 -0.64 -14.70
CA ASN A 167 -2.76 -1.23 -13.48
C ASN A 167 -4.06 -0.53 -13.03
N GLY A 168 -4.64 -0.95 -11.90
CA GLY A 168 -5.91 -0.42 -11.40
C GLY A 168 -5.91 1.08 -11.06
N LYS A 169 -4.75 1.72 -10.93
CA LYS A 169 -4.59 3.16 -10.64
C LYS A 169 -4.20 3.98 -11.88
N THR A 170 -3.95 3.33 -13.02
CA THR A 170 -3.60 4.02 -14.28
C THR A 170 -4.76 4.90 -14.73
N THR A 171 -4.51 6.20 -14.83
CA THR A 171 -5.48 7.18 -15.32
C THR A 171 -5.40 7.30 -16.83
N PHE A 172 -6.44 7.88 -17.44
CA PHE A 172 -6.40 8.19 -18.88
C PHE A 172 -5.31 9.22 -19.22
N GLN A 173 -4.94 10.10 -18.28
CA GLN A 173 -3.80 11.00 -18.44
C GLN A 173 -2.50 10.20 -18.58
N ASN A 174 -2.27 9.19 -17.77
CA ASN A 174 -1.07 8.35 -17.87
C ASN A 174 -0.95 7.67 -19.24
N LEU A 175 -2.07 7.25 -19.84
CA LEU A 175 -2.07 6.66 -21.19
C LEU A 175 -1.70 7.67 -22.28
N LEU A 176 -2.18 8.90 -22.16
CA LEU A 176 -1.83 10.00 -23.07
C LEU A 176 -0.33 10.37 -22.93
N ASP A 177 0.17 10.44 -21.70
CA ASP A 177 1.58 10.74 -21.40
C ASP A 177 2.50 9.61 -21.89
N ALA A 178 1.99 8.36 -21.93
CA ALA A 178 2.66 7.20 -22.50
C ALA A 178 2.72 7.18 -24.04
N GLY A 179 2.09 8.16 -24.68
CA GLY A 179 2.13 8.30 -26.13
C GLY A 179 0.91 7.74 -26.86
N LEU A 180 -0.11 7.20 -26.15
CA LEU A 180 -1.37 6.85 -26.79
C LEU A 180 -2.15 8.12 -27.16
N SER A 181 -2.65 8.16 -28.37
CA SER A 181 -3.59 9.21 -28.75
C SER A 181 -4.98 8.94 -28.17
N ARG A 182 -5.76 10.01 -27.93
CA ARG A 182 -7.16 9.90 -27.53
C ARG A 182 -7.95 8.96 -28.45
N GLN A 183 -7.73 9.05 -29.74
CA GLN A 183 -8.43 8.22 -30.73
C GLN A 183 -8.12 6.72 -30.61
N GLN A 184 -6.87 6.37 -30.27
CA GLN A 184 -6.49 4.98 -30.01
C GLN A 184 -7.16 4.45 -28.73
N ILE A 185 -7.20 5.25 -27.66
CA ILE A 185 -7.89 4.90 -26.43
C ILE A 185 -9.37 4.69 -26.67
N GLU A 186 -10.04 5.63 -27.34
CA GLU A 186 -11.47 5.55 -27.69
C GLU A 186 -11.79 4.33 -28.59
N SER A 187 -10.88 3.96 -29.47
CA SER A 187 -11.03 2.76 -30.30
C SER A 187 -11.02 1.48 -29.46
N VAL A 188 -10.21 1.41 -28.41
CA VAL A 188 -10.18 0.27 -27.48
C VAL A 188 -11.40 0.24 -26.57
N LEU A 189 -11.85 1.41 -26.10
CA LEU A 189 -13.01 1.52 -25.22
C LEU A 189 -14.35 1.31 -25.96
N GLY A 190 -14.38 1.50 -27.27
CA GLY A 190 -15.59 1.49 -28.08
C GLY A 190 -16.49 2.71 -27.83
N GLN A 191 -16.03 3.71 -27.10
CA GLN A 191 -16.77 4.92 -26.73
C GLN A 191 -15.81 6.08 -26.41
N ALA A 192 -16.37 7.28 -26.19
CA ALA A 192 -15.58 8.47 -25.89
C ALA A 192 -14.77 8.33 -24.58
N MET A 193 -13.52 8.78 -24.62
CA MET A 193 -12.64 8.79 -23.45
C MET A 193 -13.18 9.76 -22.38
N PRO A 194 -13.30 9.32 -21.12
CA PRO A 194 -13.78 10.16 -20.01
C PRO A 194 -12.76 11.25 -19.60
N ALA A 195 -12.98 11.85 -18.43
CA ALA A 195 -12.03 12.80 -17.86
C ALA A 195 -10.67 12.15 -17.63
N THR A 196 -9.60 12.87 -17.95
CA THR A 196 -8.22 12.33 -17.96
C THR A 196 -7.73 11.90 -16.57
N ASN A 197 -8.31 12.42 -15.49
CA ASN A 197 -7.98 12.06 -14.10
C ASN A 197 -8.72 10.81 -13.59
N GLN A 198 -9.66 10.25 -14.35
CA GLN A 198 -10.34 9.01 -14.01
C GLN A 198 -9.42 7.83 -14.29
N THR A 199 -9.48 6.78 -13.44
CA THR A 199 -8.72 5.56 -13.69
C THR A 199 -9.39 4.71 -14.77
N VAL A 200 -8.59 3.96 -15.53
CA VAL A 200 -9.11 3.03 -16.54
C VAL A 200 -9.99 1.97 -15.89
N LYS A 201 -9.62 1.49 -14.68
CA LYS A 201 -10.37 0.48 -13.94
C LYS A 201 -11.74 0.99 -13.50
N ASP A 202 -11.81 2.20 -12.92
CA ASP A 202 -13.09 2.77 -12.44
C ASP A 202 -14.03 3.04 -13.60
N PHE A 203 -13.49 3.48 -14.74
CA PHE A 203 -14.27 3.64 -15.97
C PHE A 203 -14.82 2.30 -16.47
N CYS A 204 -13.96 1.27 -16.56
CA CYS A 204 -14.40 -0.07 -16.96
C CYS A 204 -15.52 -0.61 -16.06
N LEU A 205 -15.40 -0.40 -14.74
CA LEU A 205 -16.44 -0.79 -13.78
C LEU A 205 -17.74 -0.03 -14.00
N ALA A 206 -17.68 1.29 -14.24
CA ALA A 206 -18.85 2.13 -14.47
C ALA A 206 -19.58 1.76 -15.76
N GLU A 207 -18.84 1.42 -16.82
CA GLU A 207 -19.36 1.08 -18.15
C GLU A 207 -19.55 -0.44 -18.35
N ASN A 208 -19.37 -1.24 -17.30
CA ASN A 208 -19.49 -2.71 -17.33
C ASN A 208 -18.59 -3.38 -18.37
N LEU A 209 -17.39 -2.83 -18.59
CA LEU A 209 -16.37 -3.36 -19.47
C LEU A 209 -15.39 -4.28 -18.69
N PRO A 210 -14.93 -5.39 -19.28
CA PRO A 210 -13.92 -6.23 -18.63
C PRO A 210 -12.55 -5.52 -18.62
N PHE A 211 -12.13 -5.08 -17.44
CA PHE A 211 -10.86 -4.33 -17.28
C PHE A 211 -9.65 -5.06 -17.86
N SER A 212 -9.59 -6.40 -17.70
CA SER A 212 -8.49 -7.23 -18.22
C SER A 212 -8.35 -7.12 -19.75
N ASP A 213 -9.47 -7.12 -20.46
CA ASP A 213 -9.46 -7.07 -21.93
C ASP A 213 -9.06 -5.68 -22.42
N VAL A 214 -9.60 -4.63 -21.78
CA VAL A 214 -9.24 -3.24 -22.08
C VAL A 214 -7.76 -3.00 -21.78
N LYS A 215 -7.26 -3.47 -20.61
CA LYS A 215 -5.85 -3.41 -20.25
C LYS A 215 -4.97 -4.06 -21.31
N ASN A 216 -5.27 -5.30 -21.71
CA ASN A 216 -4.47 -6.03 -22.69
C ASN A 216 -4.46 -5.33 -24.06
N ALA A 217 -5.59 -4.82 -24.52
CA ALA A 217 -5.68 -4.08 -25.78
C ALA A 217 -4.86 -2.78 -25.77
N LEU A 218 -4.90 -2.03 -24.64
CA LEU A 218 -4.10 -0.82 -24.47
C LEU A 218 -2.59 -1.14 -24.36
N MET A 219 -2.22 -2.24 -23.71
CA MET A 219 -0.82 -2.70 -23.62
C MET A 219 -0.25 -3.06 -25.00
N VAL A 220 -1.04 -3.71 -25.86
CA VAL A 220 -0.63 -4.00 -27.26
C VAL A 220 -0.32 -2.72 -28.03
N LEU A 221 -1.08 -1.64 -27.81
CA LEU A 221 -0.85 -0.35 -28.49
C LEU A 221 0.36 0.43 -27.91
N LEU A 222 0.79 0.09 -26.69
CA LEU A 222 1.98 0.68 -26.04
C LEU A 222 3.26 -0.10 -26.36
N SER A 223 3.13 -1.34 -26.84
CA SER A 223 4.29 -2.14 -27.26
C SER A 223 4.82 -1.64 -28.61
N PRO A 224 6.14 -1.41 -28.74
CA PRO A 224 6.77 -0.91 -29.97
C PRO A 224 6.68 -1.90 -31.14
#